data_4c2510dc1beb54c935681da9a2555ee8
#
_entry.id   4c2510dc1beb54c935681da9a2555ee8
#
_cell.length_a   1.000
_cell.length_b   1.000
_cell.length_c   1.000
_cell.angle_alpha   90.00
_cell.angle_beta   90.00
_cell.angle_gamma   90.00
#
_symmetry.space_group_name_H-M   'P 1'
#
loop_
_entity.id
_entity.type
_entity.pdbx_description
1 polymer ?
#
loop_
_entity_poly.entity_id
_entity_poly.type
_entity_poly.pdbx_seq_one_letter_code
_entity_poly.pdbx_strand_id
1 'polypeptide(L)'
;MSNIVLIHGAYQGGWIWQPLASVLRNRGHYVLAPTLEGCAERSYQLHSKITTESHAQEIANLLFFEDLKDVVLVGTSTGGMVMAKVAELVANRVNRLVFA
;
A
#
# COMPACT_ATOMS: atom_id res chain seq x y z
N MET A 1 -16.31 9.67 2.24
CA MET A 1 -15.68 8.33 2.40
C MET A 1 -14.73 8.09 1.25
N SER A 2 -13.50 7.69 1.56
CA SER A 2 -12.48 7.40 0.54
C SER A 2 -11.93 6.00 0.74
N ASN A 3 -11.37 5.44 -0.35
CA ASN A 3 -10.60 4.22 -0.29
C ASN A 3 -9.13 4.61 -0.14
N ILE A 4 -8.51 4.21 0.95
CA ILE A 4 -7.15 4.62 1.29
C ILE A 4 -6.29 3.37 1.49
N VAL A 5 -5.14 3.32 0.82
CA VAL A 5 -4.16 2.24 1.00
C VAL A 5 -2.85 2.86 1.47
N LEU A 6 -2.38 2.38 2.62
CA LEU A 6 -1.18 2.89 3.28
C LEU A 6 -0.02 1.92 3.04
N ILE A 7 1.07 2.42 2.45
CA ILE A 7 2.21 1.59 2.05
C ILE A 7 3.43 1.97 2.88
N HIS A 8 3.95 0.99 3.63
CA HIS A 8 5.09 1.19 4.51
C HIS A 8 6.42 1.24 3.73
N GLY A 9 7.48 1.70 4.41
CA GLY A 9 8.82 1.72 3.86
C GLY A 9 9.64 0.48 4.21
N ALA A 10 10.93 0.52 3.83
CA ALA A 10 11.86 -0.57 4.10
C ALA A 10 11.96 -0.84 5.62
N TYR A 11 12.11 -2.12 5.96
CA TYR A 11 12.24 -2.59 7.34
C TYR A 11 11.02 -2.30 8.22
N GLN A 12 9.89 -1.99 7.61
CA GLN A 12 8.64 -1.71 8.30
C GLN A 12 7.60 -2.76 7.91
N GLY A 13 6.38 -2.57 8.35
CA GLY A 13 5.22 -3.37 7.98
C GLY A 13 3.96 -2.54 8.13
N GLY A 14 2.83 -3.13 7.80
CA GLY A 14 1.55 -2.42 7.90
C GLY A 14 1.25 -1.90 9.30
N TRP A 15 1.87 -2.49 10.33
CA TRP A 15 1.66 -2.12 11.72
C TRP A 15 2.01 -0.66 12.04
N ILE A 16 2.92 -0.05 11.28
CA ILE A 16 3.31 1.35 11.52
C ILE A 16 2.14 2.31 11.32
N TRP A 17 1.17 1.89 10.52
CA TRP A 17 0.03 2.73 10.17
C TRP A 17 -1.16 2.60 11.12
N GLN A 18 -1.10 1.71 12.11
CA GLN A 18 -2.27 1.46 12.97
C GLN A 18 -2.87 2.70 13.60
N PRO A 19 -2.08 3.63 14.17
CA PRO A 19 -2.69 4.84 14.75
C PRO A 19 -3.44 5.67 13.70
N LEU A 20 -2.83 5.88 12.53
CA LEU A 20 -3.47 6.64 11.46
C LEU A 20 -4.68 5.90 10.89
N ALA A 21 -4.53 4.60 10.66
CA ALA A 21 -5.61 3.78 10.12
C ALA A 21 -6.84 3.81 11.03
N SER A 22 -6.64 3.75 12.35
CA SER A 22 -7.73 3.85 13.31
C SER A 22 -8.48 5.17 13.19
N VAL A 23 -7.74 6.28 13.10
CA VAL A 23 -8.35 7.61 12.98
C VAL A 23 -9.16 7.69 11.68
N LEU A 24 -8.59 7.25 10.58
CA LEU A 24 -9.27 7.31 9.28
C LEU A 24 -10.50 6.43 9.23
N ARG A 25 -10.42 5.22 9.79
CA ARG A 25 -11.58 4.32 9.86
C ARG A 25 -12.69 4.90 10.70
N ASN A 26 -12.34 5.55 11.82
CA ASN A 26 -13.33 6.19 12.68
C ASN A 26 -14.03 7.35 11.97
N ARG A 27 -13.43 7.90 10.93
CA ARG A 27 -14.03 8.95 10.10
C ARG A 27 -14.78 8.42 8.89
N GLY A 28 -14.95 7.10 8.81
CA GLY A 28 -15.76 6.48 7.77
C GLY A 28 -15.02 6.12 6.49
N HIS A 29 -13.69 6.18 6.49
CA HIS A 29 -12.91 5.77 5.32
C HIS A 29 -12.67 4.26 5.32
N TYR A 30 -12.55 3.71 4.11
CA TYR A 30 -12.12 2.33 3.95
C TYR A 30 -10.60 2.34 3.84
N VAL A 31 -9.91 1.69 4.79
CA VAL A 31 -8.45 1.79 4.91
C VAL A 31 -7.83 0.40 4.94
N LEU A 32 -6.86 0.18 4.05
CA LEU A 32 -6.02 -1.01 4.06
C LEU A 32 -4.58 -0.58 4.32
N ALA A 33 -3.89 -1.34 5.17
CA ALA A 33 -2.48 -1.11 5.47
C ALA A 33 -1.73 -2.45 5.36
N PRO A 34 -1.54 -2.96 4.13
CA PRO A 34 -0.92 -4.26 3.95
C PRO A 34 0.55 -4.23 4.32
N THR A 35 1.07 -5.40 4.71
CA THR A 35 2.51 -5.63 4.82
C THR A 35 2.97 -6.23 3.50
N LEU A 36 4.00 -5.64 2.90
CA LEU A 36 4.55 -6.11 1.63
C LEU A 36 5.30 -7.43 1.82
N GLU A 37 5.34 -8.24 0.75
CA GLU A 37 5.98 -9.55 0.77
C GLU A 37 7.40 -9.48 1.31
N GLY A 38 7.74 -10.38 2.21
CA GLY A 38 9.07 -10.48 2.78
C GLY A 38 9.37 -9.52 3.92
N CYS A 39 8.41 -8.67 4.30
CA CYS A 39 8.58 -7.67 5.36
C CYS A 39 7.88 -8.07 6.64
N ALA A 40 8.37 -7.60 7.78
CA ALA A 40 7.75 -7.76 9.10
C ALA A 40 7.20 -9.18 9.33
N GLU A 41 5.90 -9.29 9.61
CA GLU A 41 5.23 -10.59 9.86
C GLU A 41 5.27 -11.52 8.64
N ARG A 42 5.59 -10.99 7.45
CA ARG A 42 5.73 -11.79 6.23
C ARG A 42 7.19 -12.09 5.89
N SER A 43 8.11 -11.94 6.85
CA SER A 43 9.55 -12.20 6.62
C SER A 43 9.82 -13.64 6.18
N TYR A 44 8.96 -14.59 6.55
CA TYR A 44 9.09 -15.98 6.10
C TYR A 44 8.94 -16.13 4.59
N GLN A 45 8.41 -15.13 3.90
CA GLN A 45 8.26 -15.13 2.44
C GLN A 45 9.42 -14.46 1.71
N LEU A 46 10.46 -14.04 2.44
CA LEU A 46 11.60 -13.34 1.85
C LEU A 46 12.32 -14.23 0.85
N HIS A 47 12.58 -13.70 -0.34
CA HIS A 47 13.35 -14.38 -1.38
C HIS A 47 14.05 -13.35 -2.26
N SER A 48 14.97 -13.83 -3.11
CA SER A 48 15.87 -12.94 -3.88
C SER A 48 15.19 -12.22 -5.04
N LYS A 49 13.94 -12.55 -5.36
CA LYS A 49 13.22 -11.96 -6.50
C LYS A 49 12.30 -10.80 -6.11
N ILE A 50 12.32 -10.41 -4.85
CA ILE A 50 11.51 -9.28 -4.39
C ILE A 50 12.14 -7.97 -4.87
N THR A 51 11.34 -7.14 -5.54
CA THR A 51 11.75 -5.86 -6.10
C THR A 51 10.67 -4.83 -5.85
N THR A 52 10.96 -3.56 -6.16
CA THR A 52 9.94 -2.51 -6.14
C THR A 52 8.78 -2.87 -7.09
N GLU A 53 9.10 -3.43 -8.25
CA GLU A 53 8.10 -3.87 -9.22
C GLU A 53 7.23 -4.99 -8.67
N SER A 54 7.83 -5.97 -7.99
CA SER A 54 7.05 -7.08 -7.42
C SER A 54 6.14 -6.60 -6.30
N HIS A 55 6.62 -5.68 -5.47
CA HIS A 55 5.78 -5.06 -4.43
C HIS A 55 4.65 -4.24 -5.04
N ALA A 56 4.94 -3.48 -6.12
CA ALA A 56 3.91 -2.70 -6.80
C ALA A 56 2.85 -3.61 -7.43
N GLN A 57 3.27 -4.74 -8.02
CA GLN A 57 2.32 -5.70 -8.58
C GLN A 57 1.43 -6.30 -7.50
N GLU A 58 1.98 -6.55 -6.32
CA GLU A 58 1.21 -7.05 -5.17
C GLU A 58 0.10 -6.07 -4.79
N ILE A 59 0.42 -4.78 -4.72
CA ILE A 59 -0.57 -3.75 -4.39
C ILE A 59 -1.57 -3.59 -5.54
N ALA A 60 -1.11 -3.60 -6.79
CA ALA A 60 -2.01 -3.52 -7.95
C ALA A 60 -3.02 -4.66 -7.93
N ASN A 61 -2.56 -5.88 -7.60
CA ASN A 61 -3.45 -7.04 -7.45
C ASN A 61 -4.45 -6.85 -6.32
N LEU A 62 -4.01 -6.27 -5.20
CA LEU A 62 -4.90 -5.97 -4.08
C LEU A 62 -6.03 -5.04 -4.52
N LEU A 63 -5.70 -3.97 -5.24
CA LEU A 63 -6.70 -3.02 -5.73
C LEU A 63 -7.67 -3.70 -6.69
N PHE A 64 -7.16 -4.59 -7.54
CA PHE A 64 -7.98 -5.29 -8.51
C PHE A 64 -8.93 -6.27 -7.84
N PHE A 65 -8.42 -7.14 -6.97
CA PHE A 65 -9.23 -8.20 -6.36
C PHE A 65 -10.22 -7.65 -5.32
N GLU A 66 -9.88 -6.55 -4.64
CA GLU A 66 -10.80 -5.86 -3.74
C GLU A 66 -11.73 -4.90 -4.51
N ASP A 67 -11.52 -4.78 -5.81
CA ASP A 67 -12.27 -3.87 -6.69
C ASP A 67 -12.30 -2.43 -6.17
N LEU A 68 -11.16 -1.95 -5.74
CA LEU A 68 -11.03 -0.59 -5.22
C LEU A 68 -10.80 0.39 -6.35
N LYS A 69 -11.56 1.49 -6.34
CA LYS A 69 -11.48 2.56 -7.33
C LYS A 69 -11.32 3.90 -6.60
N ASP A 70 -10.84 4.90 -7.31
CA ASP A 70 -10.60 6.24 -6.75
C ASP A 70 -9.74 6.16 -5.47
N VAL A 71 -8.69 5.34 -5.52
CA VAL A 71 -7.87 5.04 -4.35
C VAL A 71 -6.88 6.17 -4.07
N VAL A 72 -6.79 6.55 -2.80
CA VAL A 72 -5.71 7.41 -2.32
C VAL A 72 -4.60 6.51 -1.80
N LEU A 73 -3.43 6.54 -2.43
CA LEU A 73 -2.26 5.81 -1.98
C LEU A 73 -1.41 6.72 -1.12
N VAL A 74 -1.07 6.27 0.07
CA VAL A 74 -0.18 6.99 0.99
C VAL A 74 1.05 6.13 1.19
N GLY A 75 2.23 6.68 0.92
CA GLY A 75 3.46 5.94 1.07
C GLY A 75 4.52 6.73 1.80
N THR A 76 5.36 6.03 2.55
CA THR A 76 6.49 6.63 3.26
C THR A 76 7.79 5.98 2.80
N SER A 77 8.86 6.78 2.66
CA SER A 77 10.19 6.30 2.29
C SER A 77 10.12 5.50 0.97
N THR A 78 10.66 4.27 0.95
CA THR A 78 10.61 3.40 -0.24
C THR A 78 9.18 3.04 -0.64
N GLY A 79 8.22 3.13 0.27
CA GLY A 79 6.79 2.96 -0.05
C GLY A 79 6.31 3.97 -1.08
N GLY A 80 6.93 5.16 -1.12
CA GLY A 80 6.64 6.15 -2.15
C GLY A 80 7.01 5.67 -3.54
N MET A 81 8.12 4.93 -3.67
CA MET A 81 8.53 4.34 -4.96
C MET A 81 7.55 3.24 -5.39
N VAL A 82 7.11 2.43 -4.44
CA VAL A 82 6.11 1.38 -4.71
C VAL A 82 4.82 2.00 -5.22
N MET A 83 4.31 3.03 -4.54
CA MET A 83 3.03 3.62 -4.94
C MET A 83 3.11 4.31 -6.30
N ALA A 84 4.26 4.90 -6.66
CA ALA A 84 4.44 5.50 -7.98
C ALA A 84 4.33 4.42 -9.07
N LYS A 85 4.91 3.24 -8.84
CA LYS A 85 4.79 2.11 -9.76
C LYS A 85 3.37 1.58 -9.83
N VAL A 86 2.66 1.53 -8.71
CA VAL A 86 1.24 1.12 -8.70
C VAL A 86 0.42 2.06 -9.57
N ALA A 87 0.67 3.35 -9.48
CA ALA A 87 -0.03 4.35 -10.28
C ALA A 87 0.22 4.14 -11.78
N GLU A 88 1.40 3.67 -12.17
CA GLU A 88 1.67 3.30 -13.57
C GLU A 88 0.90 2.05 -14.00
N LEU A 89 0.84 1.04 -13.12
CA LEU A 89 0.23 -0.25 -13.43
C LEU A 89 -1.30 -0.18 -13.51
N VAL A 90 -1.91 0.59 -12.62
CA VAL A 90 -3.38 0.64 -12.49
C VAL A 90 -3.87 2.10 -12.35
N ALA A 91 -3.43 2.96 -13.25
CA ALA A 91 -3.73 4.39 -13.21
C ALA A 91 -5.24 4.68 -13.10
N ASN A 92 -6.08 3.84 -13.70
CA ASN A 92 -7.53 4.01 -13.67
C ASN A 92 -8.15 3.74 -12.30
N ARG A 93 -7.39 3.18 -11.36
CA ARG A 93 -7.87 2.90 -10.00
C ARG A 93 -7.33 3.89 -8.97
N VAL A 94 -6.36 4.69 -9.35
CA VAL A 94 -5.66 5.61 -8.43
C VAL A 94 -6.15 7.03 -8.64
N ASN A 95 -6.62 7.64 -7.56
CA ASN A 95 -7.08 9.04 -7.58
C ASN A 95 -5.95 9.99 -7.20
N ARG A 96 -5.17 9.65 -6.18
CA ARG A 96 -4.18 10.55 -5.61
C ARG A 96 -3.05 9.79 -4.96
N LEU A 97 -1.85 10.37 -5.03
CA LEU A 97 -0.67 9.89 -4.31
C LEU A 97 -0.33 10.89 -3.21
N VAL A 98 -0.07 10.39 -2.00
CA VAL A 98 0.34 11.20 -0.86
C VAL A 98 1.67 10.65 -0.33
N PHE A 99 2.70 11.48 -0.39
CA PHE A 99 4.02 11.14 0.12
C PHE A 99 4.13 11.64 1.57
N ALA A 100 4.22 10.71 2.48
CA ALA A 100 4.30 11.03 3.90
C ALA A 100 5.73 11.19 4.39
#